data_accb4c2dbbea77ffbfa46486b033c5cb
#
_entry.id   accb4c2dbbea77ffbfa46486b033c5cb
#
_cell.length_a   1.000
_cell.length_b   1.000
_cell.length_c   1.000
_cell.angle_alpha   90.00
_cell.angle_beta   90.00
_cell.angle_gamma   90.00
#
_symmetry.space_group_name_H-M   'P 1'
#
loop_
_entity.id
_entity.type
_entity.pdbx_description
1 polymer ?
#
loop_
_entity_poly.entity_id
_entity_poly.type
_entity_poly.pdbx_seq_one_letter_code
_entity_poly.pdbx_strand_id
1 'polypeptide(L)'
;MELYNISNLSYSYPGSDMNALSDISLKINKGEFVILCGSSGSGKSTLLNLMKAPADAGTQKGKISFSGHFAGFVTQFTDEQIVCDKVWHELAFGAESIGLSQNEIRSQVSQTALFFGIEDLLYCDCDKLSGGQKQMINLASVMAMNPDVLLLDEPLSQLDPIASTQFISLLVRINKELGTTVIVAEHQLGGLLSVVKRVVMLDNGKVCHDGDASSLTEHLSENNHPMLFEMPAGVRASASVGNVLPLLDVPSAKNWYTSYGENHRLVSPAAADDTLSEECCISVKNLSFGYKNSKRDIIRNLSLDIKQGSITAIAGGNGAGKSTLLSLICEIGRAHV
;
A
#
# COMPACT_ATOMS: atom_id res chain seq x y z
N MET A 1 17.95 20.16 3.90
CA MET A 1 18.17 20.64 2.52
C MET A 1 16.89 20.32 1.74
N GLU A 2 16.31 21.33 1.08
CA GLU A 2 15.06 21.19 0.32
C GLU A 2 15.30 20.32 -0.93
N LEU A 3 14.48 19.25 -1.10
CA LEU A 3 14.54 18.33 -2.25
C LEU A 3 13.48 18.70 -3.28
N TYR A 4 12.22 18.89 -2.84
CA TYR A 4 11.15 19.44 -3.65
C TYR A 4 10.68 20.78 -3.10
N ASN A 5 10.43 21.71 -4.02
CA ASN A 5 9.71 22.94 -3.74
C ASN A 5 8.60 23.11 -4.78
N ILE A 6 7.37 22.95 -4.33
CA ILE A 6 6.16 23.10 -5.12
C ILE A 6 5.51 24.42 -4.71
N SER A 7 5.23 25.28 -5.67
CA SER A 7 4.70 26.63 -5.43
C SER A 7 3.50 26.91 -6.32
N ASN A 8 2.34 27.12 -5.68
CA ASN A 8 1.05 27.48 -6.30
C ASN A 8 0.68 26.58 -7.48
N LEU A 9 0.95 25.28 -7.36
CA LEU A 9 0.71 24.29 -8.41
C LEU A 9 -0.78 24.07 -8.59
N SER A 10 -1.26 24.32 -9.80
CA SER A 10 -2.60 23.93 -10.23
C SER A 10 -2.47 23.15 -11.53
N TYR A 11 -3.28 22.10 -11.68
CA TYR A 11 -3.25 21.24 -12.85
C TYR A 11 -4.63 20.74 -13.23
N SER A 12 -4.94 20.79 -14.53
CA SER A 12 -6.13 20.18 -15.12
C SER A 12 -5.75 19.25 -16.28
N TYR A 13 -6.43 18.11 -16.37
CA TYR A 13 -6.27 17.18 -17.49
C TYR A 13 -6.83 17.75 -18.78
N PRO A 14 -6.34 17.30 -19.94
CA PRO A 14 -6.86 17.75 -21.24
C PRO A 14 -8.38 17.49 -21.34
N GLY A 15 -9.13 18.51 -21.78
CA GLY A 15 -10.59 18.40 -21.92
C GLY A 15 -11.39 18.43 -20.62
N SER A 16 -10.76 18.66 -19.47
CA SER A 16 -11.43 18.83 -18.19
C SER A 16 -11.51 20.31 -17.81
N ASP A 17 -12.71 20.77 -17.46
CA ASP A 17 -12.95 22.12 -16.90
C ASP A 17 -12.59 22.19 -15.41
N MET A 18 -12.37 21.06 -14.77
CA MET A 18 -12.04 20.99 -13.34
C MET A 18 -10.53 20.77 -13.13
N ASN A 19 -9.99 21.48 -12.15
CA ASN A 19 -8.62 21.23 -11.71
C ASN A 19 -8.54 19.93 -10.90
N ALA A 20 -7.60 19.06 -11.27
CA ALA A 20 -7.22 17.91 -10.45
C ALA A 20 -6.36 18.32 -9.25
N LEU A 21 -5.59 19.42 -9.38
CA LEU A 21 -4.85 20.06 -8.31
C LEU A 21 -5.11 21.57 -8.35
N SER A 22 -5.25 22.19 -7.19
CA SER A 22 -5.56 23.62 -7.05
C SER A 22 -4.70 24.26 -5.97
N ASP A 23 -3.77 25.14 -6.38
CA ASP A 23 -2.93 25.96 -5.52
C ASP A 23 -2.12 25.17 -4.48
N ILE A 24 -1.53 24.05 -4.90
CA ILE A 24 -0.67 23.24 -4.04
C ILE A 24 0.66 23.95 -3.80
N SER A 25 0.98 24.17 -2.54
CA SER A 25 2.30 24.66 -2.11
C SER A 25 2.85 23.70 -1.04
N LEU A 26 3.99 23.06 -1.35
CA LEU A 26 4.55 21.99 -0.52
C LEU A 26 6.07 21.96 -0.65
N LYS A 27 6.76 21.81 0.48
CA LYS A 27 8.22 21.66 0.54
C LYS A 27 8.57 20.32 1.16
N ILE A 28 9.47 19.58 0.53
CA ILE A 28 9.95 18.28 1.02
C ILE A 28 11.46 18.32 1.11
N ASN A 29 12.02 17.93 2.25
CA ASN A 29 13.45 17.91 2.49
C ASN A 29 14.06 16.52 2.20
N LYS A 30 15.36 16.50 1.94
CA LYS A 30 16.12 15.25 1.79
C LYS A 30 16.01 14.41 3.06
N GLY A 31 15.79 13.09 2.86
CA GLY A 31 15.67 12.10 3.93
C GLY A 31 14.35 12.12 4.69
N GLU A 32 13.38 12.96 4.30
CA GLU A 32 12.04 12.87 4.88
C GLU A 32 11.33 11.59 4.46
N PHE A 33 10.49 11.07 5.36
CA PHE A 33 9.49 10.05 5.04
C PHE A 33 8.12 10.67 5.21
N VAL A 34 7.40 10.86 4.10
CA VAL A 34 6.13 11.58 4.04
C VAL A 34 5.04 10.65 3.53
N ILE A 35 3.89 10.65 4.22
CA ILE A 35 2.65 10.09 3.67
C ILE A 35 1.86 11.19 2.99
N LEU A 36 1.42 10.93 1.77
CA LEU A 36 0.43 11.71 1.06
C LEU A 36 -0.90 10.98 1.14
N CYS A 37 -1.82 11.43 1.97
CA CYS A 37 -3.12 10.79 2.18
C CYS A 37 -4.27 11.59 1.59
N GLY A 38 -5.45 10.99 1.55
CA GLY A 38 -6.67 11.59 1.01
C GLY A 38 -7.57 10.55 0.36
N SER A 39 -8.84 10.86 0.18
CA SER A 39 -9.81 9.99 -0.49
C SER A 39 -9.42 9.68 -1.94
N SER A 40 -10.03 8.65 -2.52
CA SER A 40 -9.86 8.38 -3.95
C SER A 40 -10.30 9.61 -4.76
N GLY A 41 -9.52 9.96 -5.79
CA GLY A 41 -9.78 11.16 -6.59
C GLY A 41 -9.31 12.48 -5.98
N SER A 42 -8.69 12.50 -4.78
CA SER A 42 -8.21 13.75 -4.15
C SER A 42 -7.00 14.40 -4.84
N GLY A 43 -6.38 13.75 -5.85
CA GLY A 43 -5.26 14.30 -6.62
C GLY A 43 -3.89 13.72 -6.26
N LYS A 44 -3.78 12.72 -5.36
CA LYS A 44 -2.50 12.11 -4.93
C LYS A 44 -1.65 11.61 -6.09
N SER A 45 -2.21 10.71 -6.90
CA SER A 45 -1.50 10.13 -8.07
C SER A 45 -1.13 11.21 -9.08
N THR A 46 -1.99 12.22 -9.27
CA THR A 46 -1.70 13.37 -10.13
C THR A 46 -0.50 14.14 -9.63
N LEU A 47 -0.45 14.42 -8.32
CA LEU A 47 0.68 15.13 -7.70
C LEU A 47 1.98 14.32 -7.83
N LEU A 48 1.96 13.02 -7.52
CA LEU A 48 3.14 12.15 -7.64
C LEU A 48 3.65 12.08 -9.08
N ASN A 49 2.75 11.96 -10.06
CA ASN A 49 3.12 11.93 -11.48
C ASN A 49 3.79 13.25 -11.92
N LEU A 50 3.28 14.40 -11.49
CA LEU A 50 3.88 15.71 -11.77
C LEU A 50 5.23 15.90 -11.03
N MET A 51 5.41 15.29 -9.88
CA MET A 51 6.70 15.27 -9.17
C MET A 51 7.72 14.37 -9.86
N LYS A 52 7.30 13.29 -10.51
CA LYS A 52 8.16 12.39 -11.29
C LYS A 52 8.69 13.08 -12.55
N ALA A 53 7.81 13.72 -13.30
CA ALA A 53 8.14 14.38 -14.56
C ALA A 53 7.11 15.48 -14.88
N PRO A 54 7.50 16.52 -15.63
CA PRO A 54 6.54 17.50 -16.17
C PRO A 54 5.43 16.79 -16.95
N ALA A 55 4.21 17.31 -16.87
CA ALA A 55 3.09 16.74 -17.61
C ALA A 55 3.29 16.94 -19.11
N ASP A 56 3.12 15.85 -19.88
CA ASP A 56 3.16 15.89 -21.35
C ASP A 56 1.94 16.59 -21.96
N ALA A 57 0.83 16.64 -21.23
CA ALA A 57 -0.45 17.21 -21.67
C ALA A 57 -1.21 17.82 -20.47
N GLY A 58 -2.17 18.69 -20.77
CA GLY A 58 -2.96 19.39 -19.76
C GLY A 58 -2.49 20.83 -19.52
N THR A 59 -3.12 21.50 -18.56
CA THR A 59 -2.79 22.89 -18.22
C THR A 59 -2.21 22.93 -16.82
N GLN A 60 -0.92 23.30 -16.74
CA GLN A 60 -0.20 23.49 -15.48
C GLN A 60 0.04 24.97 -15.20
N LYS A 61 -0.25 25.40 -13.97
CA LYS A 61 0.18 26.70 -13.40
C LYS A 61 1.03 26.44 -12.18
N GLY A 62 1.86 27.41 -11.81
CA GLY A 62 2.81 27.25 -10.70
C GLY A 62 4.07 26.48 -11.12
N LYS A 63 4.86 26.05 -10.15
CA LYS A 63 6.18 25.48 -10.39
C LYS A 63 6.48 24.32 -9.44
N ILE A 64 7.11 23.28 -9.99
CA ILE A 64 7.77 22.22 -9.22
C ILE A 64 9.27 22.36 -9.45
N SER A 65 10.03 22.45 -8.38
CA SER A 65 11.49 22.45 -8.42
C SER A 65 11.99 21.21 -7.69
N PHE A 66 12.84 20.43 -8.35
CA PHE A 66 13.49 19.24 -7.82
C PHE A 66 15.00 19.44 -7.81
N SER A 67 15.65 19.28 -6.65
CA SER A 67 17.09 19.50 -6.47
C SER A 67 17.90 18.18 -6.45
N GLY A 68 17.25 17.05 -6.65
CA GLY A 68 17.89 15.74 -6.81
C GLY A 68 18.28 15.45 -8.27
N HIS A 69 18.89 14.28 -8.47
CA HIS A 69 19.26 13.79 -9.80
C HIS A 69 18.20 12.87 -10.39
N PHE A 70 17.65 11.96 -9.57
CA PHE A 70 16.71 10.95 -10.03
C PHE A 70 15.59 10.70 -9.02
N ALA A 71 14.34 10.72 -9.51
CA ALA A 71 13.15 10.35 -8.76
C ALA A 71 12.69 8.95 -9.21
N GLY A 72 12.80 7.98 -8.32
CA GLY A 72 12.27 6.64 -8.55
C GLY A 72 10.76 6.61 -8.36
N PHE A 73 10.05 5.85 -9.18
CA PHE A 73 8.59 5.76 -9.13
C PHE A 73 8.14 4.30 -9.10
N VAL A 74 7.28 3.96 -8.14
CA VAL A 74 6.64 2.65 -8.02
C VAL A 74 5.13 2.84 -8.19
N THR A 75 4.56 2.17 -9.20
CA THR A 75 3.14 2.28 -9.54
C THR A 75 2.28 1.34 -8.69
N GLN A 76 0.98 1.59 -8.66
CA GLN A 76 -0.01 0.72 -8.03
C GLN A 76 -0.08 -0.67 -8.68
N PHE A 77 0.08 -0.74 -10.01
CA PHE A 77 -0.04 -1.98 -10.78
C PHE A 77 1.33 -2.57 -11.09
N THR A 78 1.74 -3.56 -10.30
CA THR A 78 3.06 -4.20 -10.41
C THR A 78 3.31 -4.88 -11.74
N ASP A 79 2.29 -5.54 -12.30
CA ASP A 79 2.40 -6.28 -13.55
C ASP A 79 2.65 -5.38 -14.76
N GLU A 80 2.25 -4.11 -14.70
CA GLU A 80 2.49 -3.13 -15.75
C GLU A 80 3.89 -2.52 -15.70
N GLN A 81 4.57 -2.62 -14.56
CA GLN A 81 5.89 -2.04 -14.35
C GLN A 81 7.01 -3.04 -14.64
N ILE A 82 6.80 -4.35 -14.41
CA ILE A 82 7.77 -5.39 -14.70
C ILE A 82 7.84 -5.60 -16.22
N VAL A 83 9.01 -5.41 -16.82
CA VAL A 83 9.22 -5.50 -18.28
C VAL A 83 10.09 -6.69 -18.70
N CYS A 84 10.86 -7.27 -17.76
CA CYS A 84 11.78 -8.36 -18.04
C CYS A 84 11.21 -9.74 -17.65
N ASP A 85 11.72 -10.79 -18.28
CA ASP A 85 11.32 -12.16 -18.02
C ASP A 85 11.85 -12.71 -16.68
N LYS A 86 13.03 -12.27 -16.26
CA LYS A 86 13.71 -12.72 -15.04
C LYS A 86 14.03 -11.57 -14.10
N VAL A 87 14.03 -11.89 -12.81
CA VAL A 87 14.32 -10.92 -11.73
C VAL A 87 15.70 -10.27 -11.92
N TRP A 88 16.73 -11.04 -12.29
CA TRP A 88 18.05 -10.48 -12.58
C TRP A 88 18.01 -9.41 -13.67
N HIS A 89 17.31 -9.68 -14.77
CA HIS A 89 17.18 -8.74 -15.88
C HIS A 89 16.41 -7.51 -15.46
N GLU A 90 15.34 -7.68 -14.68
CA GLU A 90 14.54 -6.58 -14.17
C GLU A 90 15.33 -5.63 -13.27
N LEU A 91 16.17 -6.17 -12.36
CA LEU A 91 17.06 -5.36 -11.52
C LEU A 91 18.17 -4.68 -12.32
N ALA A 92 18.67 -5.33 -13.39
CA ALA A 92 19.74 -4.78 -14.22
C ALA A 92 19.24 -3.72 -15.21
N PHE A 93 17.97 -3.77 -15.62
CA PHE A 93 17.40 -2.98 -16.70
C PHE A 93 17.58 -1.45 -16.51
N GLY A 94 17.31 -0.95 -15.30
CA GLY A 94 17.49 0.47 -14.99
C GLY A 94 18.97 0.89 -15.03
N ALA A 95 19.85 0.06 -14.49
CA ALA A 95 21.29 0.31 -14.48
C ALA A 95 21.89 0.28 -15.90
N GLU A 96 21.40 -0.62 -16.77
CA GLU A 96 21.76 -0.67 -18.19
C GLU A 96 21.29 0.60 -18.94
N SER A 97 20.08 1.05 -18.65
CA SER A 97 19.49 2.23 -19.29
C SER A 97 20.27 3.54 -19.01
N ILE A 98 20.94 3.63 -17.86
CA ILE A 98 21.80 4.77 -17.51
C ILE A 98 23.26 4.56 -17.94
N GLY A 99 23.57 3.46 -18.61
CA GLY A 99 24.88 3.21 -19.26
C GLY A 99 25.98 2.74 -18.32
N LEU A 100 25.67 2.08 -17.20
CA LEU A 100 26.67 1.48 -16.31
C LEU A 100 27.41 0.34 -16.99
N SER A 101 28.69 0.12 -16.60
CA SER A 101 29.47 -1.02 -17.08
C SER A 101 28.92 -2.34 -16.50
N GLN A 102 29.21 -3.46 -17.19
CA GLN A 102 28.77 -4.79 -16.76
C GLN A 102 29.20 -5.16 -15.32
N ASN A 103 30.37 -4.69 -14.89
CA ASN A 103 30.85 -4.94 -13.53
C ASN A 103 30.07 -4.11 -12.49
N GLU A 104 29.75 -2.86 -12.81
CA GLU A 104 28.93 -1.99 -11.96
C GLU A 104 27.51 -2.54 -11.86
N ILE A 105 26.89 -2.98 -12.97
CA ILE A 105 25.56 -3.59 -12.99
C ILE A 105 25.53 -4.84 -12.09
N ARG A 106 26.50 -5.74 -12.22
CA ARG A 106 26.58 -6.95 -11.37
C ARG A 106 26.71 -6.61 -9.89
N SER A 107 27.54 -5.62 -9.57
CA SER A 107 27.72 -5.15 -8.20
C SER A 107 26.42 -4.57 -7.64
N GLN A 108 25.77 -3.69 -8.42
CA GLN A 108 24.52 -3.03 -8.03
C GLN A 108 23.38 -4.02 -7.81
N VAL A 109 23.17 -4.95 -8.76
CA VAL A 109 22.16 -6.01 -8.64
C VAL A 109 22.41 -6.88 -7.42
N SER A 110 23.66 -7.29 -7.18
CA SER A 110 24.00 -8.13 -6.03
C SER A 110 23.78 -7.42 -4.70
N GLN A 111 24.17 -6.13 -4.60
CA GLN A 111 23.93 -5.32 -3.40
C GLN A 111 22.44 -5.11 -3.14
N THR A 112 21.68 -4.80 -4.19
CA THR A 112 20.23 -4.63 -4.10
C THR A 112 19.58 -5.94 -3.68
N ALA A 113 19.92 -7.07 -4.30
CA ALA A 113 19.36 -8.36 -3.96
C ALA A 113 19.61 -8.72 -2.48
N LEU A 114 20.82 -8.50 -2.00
CA LEU A 114 21.20 -8.73 -0.60
C LEU A 114 20.42 -7.81 0.36
N PHE A 115 20.30 -6.51 0.03
CA PHE A 115 19.55 -5.55 0.87
C PHE A 115 18.07 -5.94 0.96
N PHE A 116 17.48 -6.42 -0.13
CA PHE A 116 16.08 -6.82 -0.19
C PHE A 116 15.82 -8.26 0.28
N GLY A 117 16.86 -9.09 0.43
CA GLY A 117 16.75 -10.51 0.80
C GLY A 117 16.08 -11.34 -0.30
N ILE A 118 16.41 -11.07 -1.56
CA ILE A 118 15.80 -11.69 -2.76
C ILE A 118 16.79 -12.47 -3.61
N GLU A 119 17.95 -12.85 -3.03
CA GLU A 119 19.02 -13.57 -3.74
C GLU A 119 18.50 -14.86 -4.38
N ASP A 120 17.66 -15.60 -3.67
CA ASP A 120 17.06 -16.85 -4.15
C ASP A 120 16.08 -16.65 -5.32
N LEU A 121 15.62 -15.43 -5.54
CA LEU A 121 14.68 -15.09 -6.61
C LEU A 121 15.37 -14.60 -7.89
N LEU A 122 16.66 -14.28 -7.87
CA LEU A 122 17.37 -13.63 -8.98
C LEU A 122 17.19 -14.34 -10.33
N TYR A 123 17.12 -15.66 -10.32
CA TYR A 123 17.00 -16.46 -11.55
C TYR A 123 15.58 -16.97 -11.80
N CYS A 124 14.62 -16.56 -10.96
CA CYS A 124 13.21 -16.90 -11.16
C CYS A 124 12.61 -16.08 -12.30
N ASP A 125 11.62 -16.66 -12.96
CA ASP A 125 10.79 -15.96 -13.94
C ASP A 125 9.84 -15.00 -13.20
N CYS A 126 9.72 -13.76 -13.66
CA CYS A 126 8.89 -12.73 -13.01
C CYS A 126 7.39 -13.06 -13.01
N ASP A 127 6.91 -13.80 -14.00
CA ASP A 127 5.52 -14.24 -14.11
C ASP A 127 5.12 -15.27 -13.04
N LYS A 128 6.09 -16.00 -12.48
CA LYS A 128 5.89 -17.02 -11.44
C LYS A 128 5.89 -16.47 -10.01
N LEU A 129 6.19 -15.19 -9.84
CA LEU A 129 6.22 -14.53 -8.55
C LEU A 129 4.82 -14.26 -8.01
N SER A 130 4.68 -14.32 -6.67
CA SER A 130 3.46 -13.85 -6.01
C SER A 130 3.34 -12.33 -6.11
N GLY A 131 2.12 -11.76 -5.92
CA GLY A 131 1.91 -10.31 -5.96
C GLY A 131 2.82 -9.53 -5.00
N GLY A 132 3.02 -10.03 -3.78
CA GLY A 132 3.94 -9.41 -2.82
C GLY A 132 5.40 -9.49 -3.24
N GLN A 133 5.82 -10.60 -3.88
CA GLN A 133 7.17 -10.71 -4.45
C GLN A 133 7.34 -9.76 -5.63
N LYS A 134 6.36 -9.64 -6.54
CA LYS A 134 6.39 -8.69 -7.65
C LYS A 134 6.52 -7.24 -7.14
N GLN A 135 5.76 -6.88 -6.11
CA GLN A 135 5.86 -5.56 -5.48
C GLN A 135 7.26 -5.29 -4.91
N MET A 136 7.87 -6.31 -4.28
CA MET A 136 9.22 -6.22 -3.77
C MET A 136 10.26 -6.08 -4.88
N ILE A 137 10.10 -6.83 -5.98
CA ILE A 137 10.99 -6.73 -7.15
C ILE A 137 10.87 -5.36 -7.82
N ASN A 138 9.67 -4.81 -7.99
CA ASN A 138 9.46 -3.47 -8.51
C ASN A 138 10.18 -2.41 -7.66
N LEU A 139 10.03 -2.49 -6.35
CA LEU A 139 10.74 -1.59 -5.45
C LEU A 139 12.26 -1.77 -5.57
N ALA A 140 12.75 -3.02 -5.64
CA ALA A 140 14.16 -3.32 -5.77
C ALA A 140 14.75 -2.83 -7.10
N SER A 141 14.03 -2.97 -8.23
CA SER A 141 14.48 -2.50 -9.54
C SER A 141 14.62 -0.97 -9.58
N VAL A 142 13.68 -0.26 -8.97
CA VAL A 142 13.78 1.20 -8.82
C VAL A 142 14.94 1.59 -7.91
N MET A 143 15.13 0.88 -6.78
CA MET A 143 16.23 1.16 -5.85
C MET A 143 17.60 0.81 -6.43
N ALA A 144 17.69 -0.15 -7.37
CA ALA A 144 18.92 -0.45 -8.09
C ALA A 144 19.45 0.75 -8.90
N MET A 145 18.64 1.73 -9.22
CA MET A 145 19.05 2.98 -9.86
C MET A 145 19.50 4.06 -8.87
N ASN A 146 19.51 3.78 -7.57
CA ASN A 146 19.95 4.67 -6.50
C ASN A 146 19.25 6.05 -6.50
N PRO A 147 17.91 6.12 -6.37
CA PRO A 147 17.16 7.37 -6.45
C PRO A 147 17.37 8.27 -5.22
N ASP A 148 17.36 9.61 -5.42
CA ASP A 148 17.33 10.59 -4.33
C ASP A 148 15.99 10.60 -3.58
N VAL A 149 14.91 10.27 -4.29
CA VAL A 149 13.56 10.15 -3.76
C VAL A 149 12.83 8.96 -4.38
N LEU A 150 12.07 8.29 -3.56
CA LEU A 150 11.17 7.20 -3.93
C LEU A 150 9.74 7.68 -3.82
N LEU A 151 9.04 7.73 -4.94
CA LEU A 151 7.62 8.06 -5.05
C LEU A 151 6.83 6.76 -5.22
N LEU A 152 5.88 6.49 -4.33
CA LEU A 152 5.08 5.27 -4.36
C LEU A 152 3.59 5.62 -4.40
N ASP A 153 2.89 5.09 -5.40
CA ASP A 153 1.46 5.30 -5.58
C ASP A 153 0.69 4.04 -5.18
N GLU A 154 0.01 4.08 -4.05
CA GLU A 154 -0.78 3.00 -3.42
C GLU A 154 -0.07 1.62 -3.38
N PRO A 155 1.20 1.56 -2.91
CA PRO A 155 2.01 0.34 -3.00
C PRO A 155 1.49 -0.82 -2.13
N LEU A 156 0.61 -0.55 -1.16
CA LEU A 156 0.10 -1.56 -0.23
C LEU A 156 -1.24 -2.15 -0.67
N SER A 157 -1.90 -1.59 -1.67
CA SER A 157 -3.28 -1.89 -2.07
C SER A 157 -3.52 -3.36 -2.46
N GLN A 158 -2.51 -4.05 -2.99
CA GLN A 158 -2.59 -5.44 -3.43
C GLN A 158 -1.90 -6.44 -2.49
N LEU A 159 -1.37 -5.95 -1.36
CA LEU A 159 -0.65 -6.77 -0.39
C LEU A 159 -1.58 -7.29 0.71
N ASP A 160 -1.34 -8.52 1.14
CA ASP A 160 -1.95 -9.01 2.37
C ASP A 160 -1.31 -8.32 3.61
N PRO A 161 -1.91 -8.41 4.80
CA PRO A 161 -1.42 -7.72 5.98
C PRO A 161 0.03 -8.07 6.37
N ILE A 162 0.48 -9.30 6.11
CA ILE A 162 1.85 -9.74 6.42
C ILE A 162 2.83 -9.09 5.44
N ALA A 163 2.55 -9.20 4.14
CA ALA A 163 3.35 -8.59 3.09
C ALA A 163 3.38 -7.05 3.23
N SER A 164 2.26 -6.42 3.58
CA SER A 164 2.20 -4.97 3.86
C SER A 164 3.13 -4.56 5.00
N THR A 165 3.13 -5.32 6.10
CA THR A 165 4.02 -5.04 7.24
C THR A 165 5.50 -5.17 6.87
N GLN A 166 5.84 -6.20 6.09
CA GLN A 166 7.21 -6.40 5.58
C GLN A 166 7.62 -5.27 4.64
N PHE A 167 6.73 -4.85 3.74
CA PHE A 167 6.98 -3.77 2.80
C PHE A 167 7.18 -2.42 3.51
N ILE A 168 6.35 -2.08 4.50
CA ILE A 168 6.52 -0.88 5.34
C ILE A 168 7.85 -0.91 6.07
N SER A 169 8.22 -2.05 6.66
CA SER A 169 9.50 -2.21 7.36
C SER A 169 10.69 -1.97 6.41
N LEU A 170 10.57 -2.42 5.17
CA LEU A 170 11.57 -2.21 4.12
C LEU A 170 11.67 -0.73 3.72
N LEU A 171 10.55 -0.02 3.56
CA LEU A 171 10.55 1.43 3.30
C LEU A 171 11.23 2.22 4.42
N VAL A 172 10.98 1.83 5.68
CA VAL A 172 11.66 2.42 6.84
C VAL A 172 13.16 2.19 6.79
N ARG A 173 13.61 0.99 6.41
CA ARG A 173 15.04 0.68 6.23
C ARG A 173 15.66 1.51 5.11
N ILE A 174 15.02 1.58 3.94
CA ILE A 174 15.46 2.40 2.81
C ILE A 174 15.66 3.87 3.27
N ASN A 175 14.68 4.44 3.96
CA ASN A 175 14.78 5.80 4.44
C ASN A 175 15.89 6.00 5.48
N LYS A 176 16.00 5.10 6.49
CA LYS A 176 16.94 5.26 7.60
C LYS A 176 18.36 4.86 7.25
N GLU A 177 18.54 3.76 6.50
CA GLU A 177 19.88 3.19 6.24
C GLU A 177 20.52 3.79 4.99
N LEU A 178 19.70 4.07 3.93
CA LEU A 178 20.18 4.61 2.67
C LEU A 178 20.00 6.15 2.59
N GLY A 179 19.22 6.75 3.49
CA GLY A 179 18.95 8.20 3.47
C GLY A 179 18.03 8.65 2.33
N THR A 180 17.45 7.73 1.57
CA THR A 180 16.53 8.02 0.48
C THR A 180 15.26 8.69 1.01
N THR A 181 14.84 9.80 0.38
CA THR A 181 13.56 10.43 0.69
C THR A 181 12.43 9.51 0.22
N VAL A 182 11.40 9.32 1.04
CA VAL A 182 10.28 8.44 0.70
C VAL A 182 8.97 9.20 0.77
N ILE A 183 8.19 9.14 -0.30
CA ILE A 183 6.85 9.73 -0.39
C ILE A 183 5.88 8.63 -0.82
N VAL A 184 4.95 8.29 0.06
CA VAL A 184 3.96 7.23 -0.17
C VAL A 184 2.58 7.85 -0.24
N ALA A 185 1.91 7.72 -1.39
CA ALA A 185 0.48 8.02 -1.49
C ALA A 185 -0.31 6.78 -1.06
N GLU A 186 -1.15 6.94 -0.06
CA GLU A 186 -2.01 5.87 0.45
C GLU A 186 -3.35 6.43 0.96
N HIS A 187 -4.37 5.59 0.92
CA HIS A 187 -5.66 5.87 1.53
C HIS A 187 -5.86 5.05 2.81
N GLN A 188 -5.27 3.86 2.93
CA GLN A 188 -5.28 3.03 4.13
C GLN A 188 -4.04 3.31 4.99
N LEU A 189 -4.21 4.08 6.05
CA LEU A 189 -3.10 4.65 6.80
C LEU A 189 -2.52 3.73 7.89
N GLY A 190 -3.25 2.66 8.27
CA GLY A 190 -3.06 1.81 9.44
C GLY A 190 -1.63 1.59 9.93
N GLY A 191 -0.78 0.91 9.12
CA GLY A 191 0.60 0.58 9.53
C GLY A 191 1.61 1.71 9.32
N LEU A 192 1.33 2.66 8.42
CA LEU A 192 2.26 3.73 8.04
C LEU A 192 2.31 4.84 9.09
N LEU A 193 1.18 5.22 9.70
CA LEU A 193 1.11 6.34 10.64
C LEU A 193 1.99 6.16 11.89
N SER A 194 2.25 4.91 12.28
CA SER A 194 3.12 4.61 13.43
C SER A 194 4.62 4.79 13.15
N VAL A 195 5.02 4.85 11.88
CA VAL A 195 6.44 4.89 11.48
C VAL A 195 6.88 6.19 10.81
N VAL A 196 5.94 7.04 10.38
CA VAL A 196 6.23 8.31 9.72
C VAL A 196 6.07 9.50 10.66
N LYS A 197 6.77 10.58 10.35
CA LYS A 197 6.74 11.83 11.14
C LYS A 197 5.90 12.93 10.49
N ARG A 198 5.58 12.80 9.20
CA ARG A 198 4.86 13.83 8.46
C ARG A 198 3.82 13.23 7.55
N VAL A 199 2.63 13.78 7.63
CA VAL A 199 1.48 13.41 6.82
C VAL A 199 0.94 14.65 6.14
N VAL A 200 0.81 14.60 4.82
CA VAL A 200 0.19 15.62 4.00
C VAL A 200 -1.13 15.08 3.48
N MET A 201 -2.22 15.74 3.80
CA MET A 201 -3.54 15.33 3.35
C MET A 201 -4.01 16.18 2.18
N LEU A 202 -4.41 15.52 1.11
CA LEU A 202 -5.11 16.16 0.01
C LEU A 202 -6.62 15.88 0.08
N ASP A 203 -7.39 16.93 -0.12
CA ASP A 203 -8.83 16.84 -0.34
C ASP A 203 -9.25 17.78 -1.48
N ASN A 204 -10.04 17.25 -2.43
CA ASN A 204 -10.52 17.99 -3.61
C ASN A 204 -9.40 18.78 -4.33
N GLY A 205 -8.22 18.16 -4.51
CA GLY A 205 -7.08 18.74 -5.20
C GLY A 205 -6.33 19.82 -4.40
N LYS A 206 -6.57 19.97 -3.11
CA LYS A 206 -5.89 20.95 -2.23
C LYS A 206 -5.21 20.25 -1.06
N VAL A 207 -4.12 20.83 -0.56
CA VAL A 207 -3.56 20.44 0.73
C VAL A 207 -4.43 21.01 1.83
N CYS A 208 -5.07 20.15 2.61
CA CYS A 208 -5.92 20.55 3.73
C CYS A 208 -5.25 20.32 5.09
N HIS A 209 -4.22 19.47 5.14
CA HIS A 209 -3.39 19.24 6.33
C HIS A 209 -1.95 18.94 5.94
N ASP A 210 -0.99 19.47 6.72
CA ASP A 210 0.45 19.16 6.62
C ASP A 210 1.03 19.19 8.04
N GLY A 211 1.25 18.02 8.62
CA GLY A 211 1.67 17.90 10.01
C GLY A 211 2.04 16.45 10.37
N ASP A 212 1.99 16.14 11.64
CA ASP A 212 2.17 14.78 12.14
C ASP A 212 0.84 14.00 12.20
N ALA A 213 0.92 12.71 12.52
CA ALA A 213 -0.25 11.84 12.58
C ALA A 213 -1.22 12.21 13.74
N SER A 214 -0.74 12.87 14.80
CA SER A 214 -1.57 13.33 15.91
C SER A 214 -2.42 14.52 15.46
N SER A 215 -1.78 15.53 14.87
CA SER A 215 -2.48 16.70 14.34
C SER A 215 -3.43 16.34 13.18
N LEU A 216 -3.10 15.31 12.36
CA LEU A 216 -4.06 14.77 11.39
C LEU A 216 -5.30 14.20 12.08
N THR A 217 -5.11 13.46 13.16
CA THR A 217 -6.23 12.87 13.92
C THR A 217 -7.17 13.96 14.45
N GLU A 218 -6.63 15.02 15.01
CA GLU A 218 -7.38 16.21 15.47
C GLU A 218 -8.14 16.86 14.31
N HIS A 219 -7.44 17.15 13.21
CA HIS A 219 -8.03 17.75 12.01
C HIS A 219 -9.20 16.93 11.45
N LEU A 220 -9.05 15.61 11.35
CA LEU A 220 -10.12 14.72 10.88
C LEU A 220 -11.32 14.69 11.82
N SER A 221 -11.07 14.76 13.12
CA SER A 221 -12.14 14.80 14.14
C SER A 221 -12.92 16.10 14.10
N GLU A 222 -12.23 17.24 14.12
CA GLU A 222 -12.86 18.57 14.12
C GLU A 222 -13.75 18.79 12.89
N ASN A 223 -13.35 18.24 11.74
CA ASN A 223 -14.07 18.39 10.49
C ASN A 223 -15.05 17.23 10.22
N ASN A 224 -15.21 16.26 11.12
CA ASN A 224 -16.00 15.03 10.90
C ASN A 224 -15.67 14.36 9.55
N HIS A 225 -14.38 14.34 9.20
CA HIS A 225 -13.95 13.91 7.89
C HIS A 225 -14.07 12.39 7.72
N PRO A 226 -14.57 11.86 6.58
CA PRO A 226 -14.76 10.42 6.35
C PRO A 226 -13.49 9.58 6.51
N MET A 227 -12.31 10.14 6.25
CA MET A 227 -11.03 9.45 6.46
C MET A 227 -10.75 9.07 7.92
N LEU A 228 -11.52 9.54 8.89
CA LEU A 228 -11.42 9.04 10.26
C LEU A 228 -11.69 7.53 10.35
N PHE A 229 -12.48 6.98 9.41
CA PHE A 229 -12.71 5.52 9.32
C PHE A 229 -11.52 4.72 8.78
N GLU A 230 -10.58 5.39 8.10
CA GLU A 230 -9.34 4.78 7.59
C GLU A 230 -8.18 4.84 8.61
N MET A 231 -8.41 5.53 9.74
CA MET A 231 -7.43 5.62 10.82
C MET A 231 -7.27 4.27 11.55
N PRO A 232 -6.15 4.07 12.27
CA PRO A 232 -5.94 2.88 13.08
C PRO A 232 -7.11 2.56 14.01
N ALA A 233 -7.32 1.27 14.31
CA ALA A 233 -8.45 0.82 15.11
C ALA A 233 -8.54 1.49 16.49
N GLY A 234 -7.40 1.82 17.11
CA GLY A 234 -7.35 2.56 18.37
C GLY A 234 -7.98 3.95 18.28
N VAL A 235 -7.65 4.69 17.22
CA VAL A 235 -8.21 6.03 16.95
C VAL A 235 -9.74 5.92 16.75
N ARG A 236 -10.18 4.98 15.92
CA ARG A 236 -11.62 4.76 15.66
C ARG A 236 -12.39 4.36 16.92
N ALA A 237 -11.79 3.49 17.74
CA ALA A 237 -12.40 3.07 19.01
C ALA A 237 -12.54 4.24 19.99
N SER A 238 -11.53 5.10 20.12
CA SER A 238 -11.59 6.29 20.96
C SER A 238 -12.60 7.30 20.44
N ALA A 239 -12.70 7.46 19.11
CA ALA A 239 -13.68 8.32 18.45
C ALA A 239 -15.12 7.86 18.71
N SER A 240 -15.37 6.54 18.71
CA SER A 240 -16.72 5.98 18.94
C SER A 240 -17.29 6.29 20.33
N VAL A 241 -16.44 6.63 21.30
CA VAL A 241 -16.83 7.01 22.65
C VAL A 241 -16.72 8.52 22.90
N GLY A 242 -16.59 9.32 21.84
CA GLY A 242 -16.59 10.77 21.89
C GLY A 242 -15.28 11.41 22.34
N ASN A 243 -14.17 10.64 22.37
CA ASN A 243 -12.85 11.14 22.77
C ASN A 243 -11.80 10.71 21.75
N VAL A 244 -11.61 11.48 20.70
CA VAL A 244 -10.64 11.13 19.64
C VAL A 244 -9.23 11.30 20.13
N LEU A 245 -8.47 10.19 20.16
CA LEU A 245 -7.09 10.13 20.65
C LEU A 245 -6.18 9.56 19.54
N PRO A 246 -4.93 10.04 19.44
CA PRO A 246 -3.99 9.57 18.42
C PRO A 246 -3.35 8.22 18.83
N LEU A 247 -4.20 7.19 18.97
CA LEU A 247 -3.81 5.83 19.32
C LEU A 247 -3.31 5.09 18.06
N LEU A 248 -2.11 5.44 17.62
CA LEU A 248 -1.57 5.05 16.32
C LEU A 248 -0.92 3.66 16.32
N ASP A 249 -0.58 3.13 17.49
CA ASP A 249 0.05 1.82 17.66
C ASP A 249 -0.75 0.92 18.63
N VAL A 250 -0.48 -0.38 18.54
CA VAL A 250 -1.17 -1.40 19.37
C VAL A 250 -0.92 -1.22 20.86
N PRO A 251 0.31 -0.93 21.35
CA PRO A 251 0.54 -0.69 22.78
C PRO A 251 -0.27 0.47 23.33
N SER A 252 -0.27 1.62 22.66
CA SER A 252 -1.04 2.80 23.08
C SER A 252 -2.54 2.51 23.11
N ALA A 253 -3.07 1.86 22.07
CA ALA A 253 -4.48 1.47 21.99
C ALA A 253 -4.84 0.48 23.12
N LYS A 254 -4.00 -0.52 23.39
CA LYS A 254 -4.22 -1.50 24.45
C LYS A 254 -4.24 -0.84 25.83
N ASN A 255 -3.29 0.05 26.11
CA ASN A 255 -3.23 0.76 27.39
C ASN A 255 -4.49 1.60 27.63
N TRP A 256 -4.89 2.35 26.60
CA TRP A 256 -6.12 3.15 26.65
C TRP A 256 -7.35 2.25 26.87
N TYR A 257 -7.50 1.16 26.12
CA TYR A 257 -8.64 0.25 26.22
C TYR A 257 -8.73 -0.38 27.62
N THR A 258 -7.60 -0.77 28.20
CA THR A 258 -7.56 -1.32 29.58
C THR A 258 -8.04 -0.28 30.60
N SER A 259 -7.48 0.93 30.55
CA SER A 259 -7.87 2.04 31.44
C SER A 259 -9.32 2.46 31.23
N TYR A 260 -9.81 2.48 29.99
CA TYR A 260 -11.22 2.77 29.69
C TYR A 260 -12.14 1.71 30.30
N GLY A 261 -11.79 0.43 30.17
CA GLY A 261 -12.57 -0.69 30.70
C GLY A 261 -12.64 -0.76 32.22
N GLU A 262 -11.61 -0.26 32.93
CA GLU A 262 -11.63 -0.13 34.40
C GLU A 262 -12.70 0.88 34.88
N ASN A 263 -12.97 1.91 34.11
CA ASN A 263 -13.88 2.99 34.44
C ASN A 263 -15.28 2.86 33.81
N HIS A 264 -15.44 1.94 32.85
CA HIS A 264 -16.67 1.78 32.08
C HIS A 264 -17.03 0.31 31.95
N ARG A 265 -18.31 -0.03 32.20
CA ARG A 265 -18.80 -1.40 31.97
C ARG A 265 -18.88 -1.66 30.45
N LEU A 266 -17.94 -2.44 29.95
CA LEU A 266 -18.01 -2.91 28.57
C LEU A 266 -19.14 -3.96 28.46
N VAL A 267 -20.12 -3.69 27.65
CA VAL A 267 -21.19 -4.65 27.35
C VAL A 267 -20.77 -5.43 26.10
N SER A 268 -20.73 -6.75 26.23
CA SER A 268 -20.58 -7.62 25.05
C SER A 268 -21.74 -7.34 24.10
N PRO A 269 -21.50 -7.19 22.80
CA PRO A 269 -22.62 -7.13 21.86
C PRO A 269 -23.50 -8.34 22.10
N ALA A 270 -24.82 -8.13 22.17
CA ALA A 270 -25.75 -9.23 22.22
C ALA A 270 -25.39 -10.19 21.07
N ALA A 271 -25.29 -11.47 21.36
CA ALA A 271 -25.16 -12.47 20.31
C ALA A 271 -26.26 -12.15 19.28
N ALA A 272 -25.89 -11.89 18.04
CA ALA A 272 -26.88 -11.74 17.00
C ALA A 272 -27.79 -12.95 17.10
N ASP A 273 -29.11 -12.70 17.23
CA ASP A 273 -30.08 -13.79 17.18
C ASP A 273 -29.79 -14.55 15.87
N ASP A 274 -29.22 -15.74 16.02
CA ASP A 274 -28.96 -16.65 14.90
C ASP A 274 -30.31 -17.21 14.42
N THR A 275 -31.14 -16.33 13.85
CA THR A 275 -32.35 -16.71 13.09
C THR A 275 -31.97 -17.29 11.72
N LEU A 276 -30.67 -17.66 11.55
CA LEU A 276 -30.21 -18.35 10.36
C LEU A 276 -30.90 -19.72 10.27
N SER A 277 -31.46 -20.00 9.10
CA SER A 277 -31.98 -21.31 8.76
C SER A 277 -30.94 -22.37 9.12
N GLU A 278 -31.39 -23.48 9.71
CA GLU A 278 -30.51 -24.65 9.88
C GLU A 278 -30.16 -25.31 8.52
N GLU A 279 -30.84 -24.89 7.47
CA GLU A 279 -30.68 -25.40 6.11
C GLU A 279 -29.34 -24.97 5.52
N CYS A 280 -28.55 -25.96 5.10
CA CYS A 280 -27.25 -25.73 4.48
C CYS A 280 -27.44 -25.47 2.98
N CYS A 281 -27.01 -24.32 2.47
CA CYS A 281 -27.11 -24.03 1.04
C CYS A 281 -25.85 -24.47 0.25
N ILE A 282 -24.68 -24.55 0.90
CA ILE A 282 -23.46 -25.08 0.30
C ILE A 282 -22.78 -26.01 1.30
N SER A 283 -22.50 -27.23 0.88
CA SER A 283 -21.75 -28.21 1.67
C SER A 283 -20.56 -28.73 0.87
N VAL A 284 -19.37 -28.47 1.38
CA VAL A 284 -18.11 -28.97 0.83
C VAL A 284 -17.55 -30.00 1.79
N LYS A 285 -17.22 -31.20 1.29
CA LYS A 285 -16.73 -32.32 2.12
C LYS A 285 -15.43 -32.87 1.56
N ASN A 286 -14.39 -32.87 2.39
CA ASN A 286 -13.08 -33.46 2.10
C ASN A 286 -12.48 -32.99 0.75
N LEU A 287 -12.72 -31.73 0.37
CA LEU A 287 -12.25 -31.16 -0.89
C LEU A 287 -10.73 -31.06 -0.89
N SER A 288 -10.10 -31.68 -1.88
CA SER A 288 -8.69 -31.47 -2.21
C SER A 288 -8.58 -31.10 -3.68
N PHE A 289 -7.79 -30.07 -3.98
CA PHE A 289 -7.65 -29.57 -5.35
C PHE A 289 -6.24 -29.02 -5.61
N GLY A 290 -5.68 -29.36 -6.77
CA GLY A 290 -4.45 -28.81 -7.30
C GLY A 290 -4.56 -28.62 -8.82
N TYR A 291 -3.90 -27.57 -9.35
CA TYR A 291 -3.83 -27.38 -10.81
C TYR A 291 -2.89 -28.41 -11.46
N LYS A 292 -3.16 -28.81 -12.70
CA LYS A 292 -2.40 -29.86 -13.44
C LYS A 292 -0.88 -29.70 -13.42
N ASN A 293 -0.38 -28.47 -13.33
CA ASN A 293 1.06 -28.17 -13.34
C ASN A 293 1.60 -27.83 -11.94
N SER A 294 0.79 -27.93 -10.89
CA SER A 294 1.21 -27.68 -9.52
C SER A 294 1.77 -28.96 -8.89
N LYS A 295 2.94 -28.87 -8.26
CA LYS A 295 3.54 -29.96 -7.48
C LYS A 295 2.85 -30.19 -6.12
N ARG A 296 1.91 -29.33 -5.73
CA ARG A 296 1.22 -29.38 -4.43
C ARG A 296 -0.25 -29.03 -4.60
N ASP A 297 -1.09 -29.70 -3.82
CA ASP A 297 -2.51 -29.33 -3.70
C ASP A 297 -2.62 -27.94 -3.06
N ILE A 298 -3.46 -27.09 -3.65
CA ILE A 298 -3.76 -25.74 -3.15
C ILE A 298 -4.78 -25.82 -2.02
N ILE A 299 -5.79 -26.69 -2.18
CA ILE A 299 -6.78 -26.99 -1.15
C ILE A 299 -6.55 -28.43 -0.71
N ARG A 300 -6.55 -28.67 0.61
CA ARG A 300 -6.31 -30.00 1.18
C ARG A 300 -7.37 -30.33 2.21
N ASN A 301 -8.13 -31.38 1.94
CA ASN A 301 -9.10 -31.95 2.86
C ASN A 301 -9.99 -30.91 3.55
N LEU A 302 -10.50 -29.94 2.78
CA LEU A 302 -11.36 -28.88 3.28
C LEU A 302 -12.81 -29.36 3.39
N SER A 303 -13.40 -29.16 4.55
CA SER A 303 -14.83 -29.33 4.77
C SER A 303 -15.43 -28.03 5.31
N LEU A 304 -16.51 -27.56 4.71
CA LEU A 304 -17.16 -26.30 5.03
C LEU A 304 -18.65 -26.38 4.70
N ASP A 305 -19.48 -25.97 5.63
CA ASP A 305 -20.92 -25.81 5.43
C ASP A 305 -21.30 -24.33 5.54
N ILE A 306 -22.06 -23.82 4.58
CA ILE A 306 -22.56 -22.45 4.54
C ILE A 306 -24.08 -22.49 4.65
N LYS A 307 -24.62 -21.87 5.68
CA LYS A 307 -26.05 -21.81 5.94
C LYS A 307 -26.75 -20.81 5.04
N GLN A 308 -28.00 -21.08 4.71
CA GLN A 308 -28.83 -20.16 3.94
C GLN A 308 -29.02 -18.82 4.68
N GLY A 309 -28.82 -17.71 3.95
CA GLY A 309 -28.93 -16.35 4.50
C GLY A 309 -27.74 -15.89 5.34
N SER A 310 -26.68 -16.73 5.49
CA SER A 310 -25.48 -16.33 6.23
C SER A 310 -24.52 -15.50 5.36
N ILE A 311 -23.76 -14.61 6.03
CA ILE A 311 -22.59 -13.95 5.46
C ILE A 311 -21.36 -14.66 5.98
N THR A 312 -20.62 -15.32 5.07
CA THR A 312 -19.42 -16.08 5.45
C THR A 312 -18.17 -15.41 4.87
N ALA A 313 -17.21 -15.08 5.73
CA ALA A 313 -15.93 -14.52 5.32
C ALA A 313 -14.88 -15.63 5.17
N ILE A 314 -14.18 -15.66 4.01
CA ILE A 314 -13.03 -16.52 3.77
C ILE A 314 -11.77 -15.68 3.92
N ALA A 315 -11.02 -15.91 4.99
CA ALA A 315 -9.80 -15.17 5.29
C ALA A 315 -8.53 -16.03 5.07
N GLY A 316 -7.42 -15.37 4.78
CA GLY A 316 -6.12 -16.01 4.60
C GLY A 316 -5.15 -15.13 3.80
N GLY A 317 -3.86 -15.44 3.84
CA GLY A 317 -2.82 -14.74 3.06
C GLY A 317 -2.99 -14.90 1.55
N ASN A 318 -2.21 -14.14 0.78
CA ASN A 318 -2.17 -14.31 -0.68
C ASN A 318 -1.62 -15.70 -1.03
N GLY A 319 -2.22 -16.35 -2.03
CA GLY A 319 -1.87 -17.73 -2.40
C GLY A 319 -2.47 -18.83 -1.50
N ALA A 320 -3.23 -18.50 -0.45
CA ALA A 320 -3.87 -19.50 0.43
C ALA A 320 -5.02 -20.30 -0.20
N GLY A 321 -5.38 -20.03 -1.46
CA GLY A 321 -6.41 -20.77 -2.17
C GLY A 321 -7.83 -20.19 -2.07
N LYS A 322 -8.01 -18.96 -1.54
CA LYS A 322 -9.34 -18.31 -1.39
C LYS A 322 -10.11 -18.21 -2.70
N SER A 323 -9.49 -17.65 -3.72
CA SER A 323 -10.09 -17.49 -5.06
C SER A 323 -10.35 -18.86 -5.73
N THR A 324 -9.44 -19.81 -5.52
CA THR A 324 -9.61 -21.19 -6.00
C THR A 324 -10.83 -21.85 -5.35
N LEU A 325 -11.00 -21.70 -4.03
CA LEU A 325 -12.16 -22.23 -3.32
C LEU A 325 -13.46 -21.58 -3.83
N LEU A 326 -13.49 -20.26 -3.97
CA LEU A 326 -14.67 -19.56 -4.52
C LEU A 326 -14.99 -20.03 -5.94
N SER A 327 -13.98 -20.18 -6.81
CA SER A 327 -14.18 -20.69 -8.17
C SER A 327 -14.75 -22.11 -8.19
N LEU A 328 -14.28 -22.98 -7.30
CA LEU A 328 -14.81 -24.34 -7.18
C LEU A 328 -16.25 -24.38 -6.66
N ILE A 329 -16.58 -23.56 -5.67
CA ILE A 329 -17.95 -23.43 -5.14
C ILE A 329 -18.91 -22.91 -6.21
N CYS A 330 -18.49 -21.95 -7.02
CA CYS A 330 -19.29 -21.35 -8.08
C CYS A 330 -19.25 -22.13 -9.39
N GLU A 331 -18.54 -23.28 -9.46
CA GLU A 331 -18.30 -24.04 -10.70
C GLU A 331 -17.73 -23.18 -11.87
N ILE A 332 -17.09 -22.07 -11.53
CA ILE A 332 -16.45 -21.16 -12.50
C ILE A 332 -15.11 -21.78 -12.93
N GLY A 333 -15.12 -22.34 -14.11
CA GLY A 333 -13.99 -23.08 -14.66
C GLY A 333 -14.11 -24.55 -14.26
N ARG A 334 -14.47 -25.41 -15.24
CA ARG A 334 -14.59 -26.86 -15.03
C ARG A 334 -13.30 -27.39 -14.45
N ALA A 335 -13.28 -27.61 -13.15
CA ALA A 335 -12.33 -28.51 -12.53
C ALA A 335 -12.63 -29.88 -13.12
N HIS A 336 -11.83 -30.35 -14.06
CA HIS A 336 -11.82 -31.76 -14.39
C HIS A 336 -11.24 -32.47 -13.17
N VAL A 337 -12.12 -33.07 -12.38
CA VAL A 337 -11.81 -34.03 -11.34
C VAL A 337 -11.15 -35.25 -11.99
#